data_106c74d786060107c704fa28929ff944
#
_entry.id   106c74d786060107c704fa28929ff944
#
_cell.length_a   1.000
_cell.length_b   1.000
_cell.length_c   1.000
_cell.angle_alpha   90.00
_cell.angle_beta   90.00
_cell.angle_gamma   90.00
#
_symmetry.space_group_name_H-M   'P 1'
#
loop_
_entity.id
_entity.type
_entity.pdbx_description
1 polymer ?
#
loop_
_entity_poly.entity_id
_entity_poly.type
_entity_poly.pdbx_seq_one_letter_code
_entity_poly.pdbx_strand_id
1 'polypeptide(L)'
;MSEDNYATLQSTGHMPGTTETTISPTRVFSEAYDGVLVKFNMKSGTQKSLENIGIRDGSKLTEVMYPDMPSPTKTKGWGYNYARFKGEGEQINIGLGKEGGNALKVFNDGIDSYEVVRP
;
A
#
# COMPACT_ATOMS: atom_id res chain seq x y z
N MET A 1 1.21 -8.74 8.47
CA MET A 1 2.18 -9.48 7.62
C MET A 1 2.61 -10.78 8.27
N SER A 2 3.17 -11.68 7.51
CA SER A 2 3.74 -12.91 8.05
C SER A 2 4.93 -12.64 8.96
N GLU A 3 5.27 -13.61 9.82
CA GLU A 3 6.46 -13.49 10.68
C GLU A 3 7.75 -13.38 9.84
N ASP A 4 7.82 -14.10 8.71
CA ASP A 4 8.97 -14.04 7.80
C ASP A 4 9.11 -12.66 7.18
N ASN A 5 8.01 -12.05 6.74
CA ASN A 5 8.03 -10.70 6.19
C ASN A 5 8.38 -9.66 7.26
N TYR A 6 7.92 -9.86 8.49
CA TYR A 6 8.29 -8.99 9.59
C TYR A 6 9.80 -9.09 9.92
N ALA A 7 10.36 -10.29 9.89
CA ALA A 7 11.80 -10.48 10.07
C ALA A 7 12.60 -9.75 8.98
N THR A 8 12.13 -9.77 7.74
CA THR A 8 12.74 -8.99 6.65
C THR A 8 12.65 -7.50 6.90
N LEU A 9 11.50 -7.01 7.35
CA LEU A 9 11.33 -5.60 7.72
C LEU A 9 12.33 -5.19 8.81
N GLN A 10 12.49 -6.02 9.84
CA GLN A 10 13.43 -5.73 10.92
C GLN A 10 14.88 -5.69 10.45
N SER A 11 15.27 -6.59 9.54
CA SER A 11 16.64 -6.67 9.08
C SER A 11 17.00 -5.64 8.02
N THR A 12 16.04 -5.23 7.19
CA THR A 12 16.28 -4.32 6.06
C THR A 12 15.74 -2.90 6.28
N GLY A 13 14.79 -2.72 7.20
CA GLY A 13 14.05 -1.47 7.34
C GLY A 13 13.00 -1.26 6.26
N HIS A 14 12.80 -2.24 5.38
CA HIS A 14 11.86 -2.14 4.27
C HIS A 14 10.83 -3.28 4.31
N MET A 15 9.59 -2.95 3.93
CA MET A 15 8.53 -3.93 3.78
C MET A 15 8.77 -4.74 2.51
N PRO A 16 8.84 -6.08 2.60
CA PRO A 16 8.97 -6.91 1.39
C PRO A 16 7.67 -6.95 0.61
N GLY A 17 7.77 -7.08 -0.70
CA GLY A 17 6.62 -7.25 -1.57
C GLY A 17 6.11 -8.68 -1.58
N THR A 18 4.80 -8.81 -1.73
CA THR A 18 4.11 -10.07 -1.99
C THR A 18 3.54 -10.03 -3.41
N THR A 19 2.55 -10.84 -3.72
CA THR A 19 1.87 -10.77 -5.02
C THR A 19 1.17 -9.43 -5.19
N GLU A 20 0.50 -8.98 -4.14
CA GLU A 20 -0.10 -7.65 -4.06
C GLU A 20 -0.03 -7.20 -2.60
N THR A 21 0.93 -6.36 -2.29
CA THR A 21 1.08 -5.80 -0.95
C THR A 21 0.10 -4.65 -0.77
N THR A 22 -0.79 -4.75 0.20
CA THR A 22 -1.82 -3.73 0.43
C THR A 22 -1.63 -3.05 1.76
N ILE A 23 -1.71 -1.72 1.78
CA ILE A 23 -1.74 -0.91 3.00
C ILE A 23 -3.11 -0.28 3.17
N SER A 24 -3.49 -0.01 4.41
CA SER A 24 -4.77 0.62 4.72
C SER A 24 -4.57 1.79 5.69
N PRO A 25 -5.47 2.80 5.64
CA PRO A 25 -5.41 3.93 6.55
C PRO A 25 -5.94 3.61 7.95
N THR A 26 -6.62 2.47 8.13
CA THR A 26 -7.24 2.11 9.40
C THR A 26 -6.75 0.77 9.93
N ARG A 27 -6.63 0.69 11.27
CA ARG A 27 -6.29 -0.55 11.96
C ARG A 27 -7.37 -1.62 11.77
N VAL A 28 -8.64 -1.23 11.81
CA VAL A 28 -9.78 -2.15 11.73
C VAL A 28 -9.71 -3.04 10.49
N PHE A 29 -9.35 -2.48 9.34
CA PHE A 29 -9.21 -3.27 8.12
C PHE A 29 -8.04 -4.25 8.22
N SER A 30 -6.88 -3.76 8.66
CA SER A 30 -5.65 -4.56 8.67
C SER A 30 -5.67 -5.63 9.76
N GLU A 31 -6.33 -5.41 10.89
CA GLU A 31 -6.39 -6.39 11.97
C GLU A 31 -7.25 -7.62 11.65
N ALA A 32 -8.01 -7.57 10.56
CA ALA A 32 -8.75 -8.74 10.07
C ALA A 32 -7.83 -9.82 9.49
N TYR A 33 -6.60 -9.48 9.16
CA TYR A 33 -5.62 -10.43 8.63
C TYR A 33 -4.78 -11.03 9.75
N ASP A 34 -4.43 -12.31 9.57
CA ASP A 34 -3.56 -13.01 10.51
C ASP A 34 -2.13 -12.50 10.43
N GLY A 35 -1.37 -12.74 11.50
CA GLY A 35 0.05 -12.42 11.55
C GLY A 35 0.36 -11.14 12.31
N VAL A 36 1.55 -10.61 12.05
CA VAL A 36 2.05 -9.40 12.73
C VAL A 36 1.36 -8.17 12.16
N LEU A 37 0.76 -7.36 13.03
CA LEU A 37 0.14 -6.10 12.65
C LEU A 37 1.13 -4.97 12.91
N VAL A 38 1.52 -4.28 11.84
CA VAL A 38 2.51 -3.20 11.89
C VAL A 38 1.86 -1.88 11.48
N LYS A 39 2.11 -0.85 12.28
CA LYS A 39 1.74 0.53 11.96
C LYS A 39 2.96 1.26 11.44
N PHE A 40 2.85 1.84 10.25
CA PHE A 40 3.91 2.63 9.63
C PHE A 40 3.64 4.11 9.80
N ASN A 41 4.64 4.85 10.23
CA ASN A 41 4.61 6.31 10.24
C ASN A 41 5.40 6.79 9.02
N MET A 42 4.74 7.51 8.12
CA MET A 42 5.29 7.86 6.83
C MET A 42 5.80 9.30 6.80
N LYS A 43 6.85 9.53 6.04
CA LYS A 43 7.37 10.87 5.77
C LYS A 43 6.32 11.71 5.03
N SER A 44 6.33 13.00 5.29
CA SER A 44 5.48 13.96 4.58
C SER A 44 5.73 13.87 3.06
N GLY A 45 4.64 13.87 2.28
CA GLY A 45 4.71 13.78 0.83
C GLY A 45 4.66 12.37 0.25
N THR A 46 4.78 11.32 1.08
CA THR A 46 4.72 9.92 0.59
C THR A 46 3.38 9.60 -0.06
N GLN A 47 2.27 10.03 0.57
CA GLN A 47 0.93 9.83 0.02
C GLN A 47 0.81 10.47 -1.37
N LYS A 48 1.29 11.69 -1.52
CA LYS A 48 1.26 12.41 -2.80
C LYS A 48 2.11 11.72 -3.86
N SER A 49 3.26 11.21 -3.48
CA SER A 49 4.13 10.46 -4.41
C SER A 49 3.44 9.18 -4.90
N LEU A 50 2.71 8.48 -4.03
CA LEU A 50 1.91 7.32 -4.44
C LEU A 50 0.77 7.72 -5.36
N GLU A 51 0.08 8.84 -5.08
CA GLU A 51 -0.98 9.35 -5.94
C GLU A 51 -0.48 9.69 -7.34
N ASN A 52 0.75 10.18 -7.45
CA ASN A 52 1.35 10.54 -8.75
C ASN A 52 1.55 9.32 -9.66
N ILE A 53 1.69 8.13 -9.11
CA ILE A 53 1.75 6.88 -9.87
C ILE A 53 0.50 6.02 -9.63
N GLY A 54 -0.58 6.66 -9.21
CA GLY A 54 -1.82 5.98 -8.86
C GLY A 54 -2.68 5.61 -10.05
N ILE A 55 -3.29 4.44 -9.96
CA ILE A 55 -4.44 4.05 -10.78
C ILE A 55 -5.56 3.69 -9.81
N ARG A 56 -6.79 3.94 -10.20
CA ARG A 56 -7.94 3.65 -9.35
C ARG A 56 -8.80 2.52 -9.90
N ASP A 57 -9.49 1.83 -8.99
CA ASP A 57 -10.49 0.86 -9.39
C ASP A 57 -11.78 1.57 -9.85
N GLY A 58 -12.80 0.81 -10.20
CA GLY A 58 -14.08 1.35 -10.65
C GLY A 58 -15.05 1.72 -9.54
N SER A 59 -14.60 1.79 -8.29
CA SER A 59 -15.47 2.08 -7.16
C SER A 59 -15.91 3.54 -7.14
N LYS A 60 -17.11 3.79 -6.60
CA LYS A 60 -17.62 5.14 -6.45
C LYS A 60 -16.74 5.99 -5.54
N LEU A 61 -16.19 5.39 -4.51
CA LEU A 61 -15.35 6.09 -3.53
C LEU A 61 -14.09 6.65 -4.19
N THR A 62 -13.37 5.85 -4.98
CA THR A 62 -12.18 6.33 -5.69
C THR A 62 -12.51 7.33 -6.78
N GLU A 63 -13.65 7.17 -7.43
CA GLU A 63 -14.11 8.15 -8.43
C GLU A 63 -14.35 9.53 -7.81
N VAL A 64 -14.95 9.56 -6.63
CA VAL A 64 -15.22 10.81 -5.91
C VAL A 64 -13.93 11.43 -5.36
N MET A 65 -13.06 10.63 -4.76
CA MET A 65 -11.84 11.10 -4.11
C MET A 65 -10.72 11.45 -5.08
N TYR A 66 -10.64 10.73 -6.20
CA TYR A 66 -9.56 10.87 -7.19
C TYR A 66 -10.12 10.90 -8.61
N PRO A 67 -10.96 11.91 -8.94
CA PRO A 67 -11.65 11.93 -10.25
C PRO A 67 -10.70 11.96 -11.45
N ASP A 68 -9.52 12.55 -11.28
CA ASP A 68 -8.54 12.69 -12.34
C ASP A 68 -7.54 11.53 -12.43
N MET A 69 -7.59 10.61 -11.47
CA MET A 69 -6.70 9.44 -11.47
C MET A 69 -7.14 8.44 -12.54
N PRO A 70 -6.19 7.91 -13.36
CA PRO A 70 -6.55 6.93 -14.39
C PRO A 70 -7.26 5.70 -13.80
N SER A 71 -8.27 5.21 -14.53
CA SER A 71 -9.01 4.00 -14.18
C SER A 71 -9.04 3.04 -15.37
N PRO A 72 -7.88 2.45 -15.72
CA PRO A 72 -7.80 1.58 -16.87
C PRO A 72 -8.53 0.26 -16.64
N THR A 73 -9.18 -0.26 -17.68
CA THR A 73 -9.84 -1.57 -17.63
C THR A 73 -8.84 -2.71 -17.62
N LYS A 74 -7.67 -2.48 -18.24
CA LYS A 74 -6.53 -3.39 -18.25
C LYS A 74 -5.26 -2.59 -18.05
N THR A 75 -4.45 -2.99 -17.05
CA THR A 75 -3.18 -2.34 -16.79
C THR A 75 -2.13 -3.42 -16.69
N LYS A 76 -1.51 -3.74 -17.82
CA LYS A 76 -0.44 -4.72 -17.88
C LYS A 76 0.76 -4.21 -17.08
N GLY A 77 1.27 -5.06 -16.19
CA GLY A 77 2.43 -4.71 -15.38
C GLY A 77 2.13 -3.73 -14.25
N TRP A 78 0.88 -3.56 -13.85
CA TRP A 78 0.52 -2.59 -12.81
C TRP A 78 1.32 -2.80 -11.52
N GLY A 79 1.59 -4.04 -11.15
CA GLY A 79 2.30 -4.36 -9.90
C GLY A 79 3.74 -3.86 -9.85
N TYR A 80 4.33 -3.47 -10.99
CA TYR A 80 5.65 -2.88 -11.06
C TYR A 80 5.63 -1.37 -11.31
N ASN A 81 4.59 -0.85 -11.95
CA ASN A 81 4.58 0.52 -12.44
C ASN A 81 3.70 1.48 -11.64
N TYR A 82 2.66 0.97 -10.98
CA TYR A 82 1.62 1.80 -10.40
C TYR A 82 1.31 1.44 -8.95
N ALA A 83 0.72 2.41 -8.23
CA ALA A 83 0.00 2.17 -6.98
C ALA A 83 -1.47 2.03 -7.30
N ARG A 84 -2.14 1.01 -6.78
CA ARG A 84 -3.55 0.76 -7.06
C ARG A 84 -4.42 1.21 -5.91
N PHE A 85 -5.21 2.24 -6.14
CA PHE A 85 -6.15 2.78 -5.17
C PHE A 85 -7.48 2.04 -5.29
N LYS A 86 -7.89 1.39 -4.20
CA LYS A 86 -9.08 0.53 -4.17
C LYS A 86 -10.06 1.02 -3.11
N GLY A 87 -11.32 1.20 -3.51
CA GLY A 87 -12.40 1.45 -2.56
C GLY A 87 -12.84 0.16 -1.90
N GLU A 88 -12.66 0.06 -0.59
CA GLU A 88 -13.05 -1.10 0.20
C GLU A 88 -13.85 -0.63 1.41
N GLY A 89 -15.16 -0.86 1.40
CA GLY A 89 -16.04 -0.29 2.40
C GLY A 89 -16.08 1.23 2.30
N GLU A 90 -15.81 1.92 3.40
CA GLU A 90 -15.82 3.39 3.46
C GLU A 90 -14.42 3.99 3.37
N GLN A 91 -13.40 3.19 3.04
CA GLN A 91 -12.02 3.64 2.97
C GLN A 91 -11.38 3.26 1.65
N ILE A 92 -10.26 3.90 1.36
CA ILE A 92 -9.43 3.58 0.19
C ILE A 92 -8.15 2.92 0.70
N ASN A 93 -7.90 1.71 0.23
CA ASN A 93 -6.67 0.98 0.47
C ASN A 93 -5.76 1.10 -0.75
N ILE A 94 -4.46 0.96 -0.54
CA ILE A 94 -3.48 1.12 -1.61
C ILE A 94 -2.73 -0.20 -1.80
N GLY A 95 -2.85 -0.76 -3.00
CA GLY A 95 -2.01 -1.87 -3.44
C GLY A 95 -0.67 -1.35 -3.91
N LEU A 96 0.40 -1.82 -3.27
CA LEU A 96 1.77 -1.40 -3.58
C LEU A 96 2.43 -2.25 -4.65
N GLY A 97 1.75 -3.31 -5.08
CA GLY A 97 2.27 -4.17 -6.12
C GLY A 97 3.32 -5.15 -5.63
N LYS A 98 4.28 -5.43 -6.50
CA LYS A 98 5.25 -6.51 -6.33
C LYS A 98 6.61 -6.00 -5.87
N GLU A 99 7.43 -6.92 -5.35
CA GLU A 99 8.83 -6.65 -5.06
C GLU A 99 9.55 -6.11 -6.31
N GLY A 100 10.34 -5.07 -6.12
CA GLY A 100 11.02 -4.39 -7.22
C GLY A 100 10.17 -3.36 -7.96
N GLY A 101 8.90 -3.19 -7.58
CA GLY A 101 8.01 -2.23 -8.21
C GLY A 101 8.13 -0.81 -7.67
N ASN A 102 7.61 0.14 -8.44
CA ASN A 102 7.72 1.58 -8.13
C ASN A 102 6.94 1.98 -6.88
N ALA A 103 5.73 1.47 -6.70
CA ALA A 103 4.91 1.84 -5.54
C ALA A 103 5.50 1.33 -4.24
N LEU A 104 5.99 0.11 -4.22
CA LEU A 104 6.65 -0.45 -3.04
C LEU A 104 7.91 0.33 -2.70
N LYS A 105 8.68 0.74 -3.72
CA LYS A 105 9.87 1.57 -3.54
C LYS A 105 9.52 2.92 -2.92
N VAL A 106 8.50 3.60 -3.45
CA VAL A 106 8.04 4.89 -2.93
C VAL A 106 7.60 4.74 -1.47
N PHE A 107 6.85 3.70 -1.17
CA PHE A 107 6.41 3.43 0.21
C PHE A 107 7.61 3.22 1.14
N ASN A 108 8.53 2.33 0.77
CA ASN A 108 9.69 2.01 1.60
C ASN A 108 10.62 3.21 1.80
N ASP A 109 10.83 4.02 0.78
CA ASP A 109 11.61 5.26 0.90
C ASP A 109 10.93 6.27 1.82
N GLY A 110 9.62 6.18 1.96
CA GLY A 110 8.80 7.07 2.80
C GLY A 110 8.63 6.60 4.25
N ILE A 111 9.14 5.44 4.64
CA ILE A 111 9.01 4.98 6.02
C ILE A 111 9.87 5.86 6.93
N ASP A 112 9.21 6.52 7.90
CA ASP A 112 9.90 7.28 8.93
C ASP A 112 10.17 6.42 10.15
N SER A 113 9.16 5.69 10.59
CA SER A 113 9.26 4.70 11.68
C SER A 113 8.14 3.67 11.56
N TYR A 114 8.25 2.60 12.31
CA TYR A 114 7.16 1.64 12.41
C TYR A 114 7.10 1.06 13.82
N GLU A 115 5.94 0.52 14.16
CA GLU A 115 5.74 -0.16 15.44
C GLU A 115 4.83 -1.38 15.27
N VAL A 116 5.09 -2.41 16.06
CA VAL A 116 4.23 -3.59 16.11
C VAL A 116 3.05 -3.28 17.03
N VAL A 117 1.85 -3.38 16.47
CA VAL A 117 0.60 -3.15 17.20
C VAL A 117 0.06 -4.46 17.76
N ARG A 118 0.31 -5.56 17.06
CA ARG A 118 -0.06 -6.91 17.48
C ARG A 118 0.98 -7.89 16.92
N PRO A 119 1.71 -8.58 17.77
CA PRO A 119 2.71 -9.58 17.35
C PRO A 119 2.09 -10.83 16.74
#